data_cfc7137d4ef9b063edd7a1b0de12ec99
#
_entry.id   cfc7137d4ef9b063edd7a1b0de12ec99
#
_cell.length_a   1.000
_cell.length_b   1.000
_cell.length_c   1.000
_cell.angle_alpha   90.00
_cell.angle_beta   90.00
_cell.angle_gamma   90.00
#
_symmetry.space_group_name_H-M   'P 1'
#
loop_
_entity.id
_entity.type
_entity.pdbx_description
1 polymer ?
#
loop_
_entity_poly.entity_id
_entity_poly.type
_entity_poly.pdbx_seq_one_letter_code
_entity_poly.pdbx_strand_id
1 'polypeptide(L)' 'MVQNPVPSKLISAKDIAIKYNVSYQTVNHYTDLGLLPVALKRGNVRLYDGKLVDRRLKQIRSLMQEGYSLRLIRKRLIGI' A
#
# COMPACT_ATOMS: atom_id res chain seq x y z
N MET A 1 17.72 -22.92 6.90
CA MET A 1 17.35 -21.93 7.89
C MET A 1 16.32 -20.95 7.35
N VAL A 2 15.26 -20.78 8.10
CA VAL A 2 14.21 -19.88 7.67
C VAL A 2 14.52 -18.46 8.13
N GLN A 3 14.47 -17.55 7.21
CA GLN A 3 14.59 -16.15 7.49
C GLN A 3 13.23 -15.54 7.56
N ASN A 4 13.03 -14.64 8.49
CA ASN A 4 11.86 -13.81 8.42
C ASN A 4 11.91 -13.01 7.11
N PRO A 5 10.81 -12.98 6.37
CA PRO A 5 10.82 -12.16 5.17
C PRO A 5 11.01 -10.70 5.55
N VAL A 6 12.17 -10.19 5.26
CA VAL A 6 12.44 -8.78 5.42
C VAL A 6 12.24 -8.14 4.05
N PRO A 7 11.43 -7.11 3.96
CA PRO A 7 11.27 -6.42 2.68
C PRO A 7 12.63 -6.01 2.14
N SER A 8 12.91 -6.34 0.89
CA SER A 8 14.17 -5.98 0.26
C SER A 8 14.30 -4.47 0.10
N LYS A 9 13.18 -3.77 0.15
CA LYS A 9 13.17 -2.32 0.00
C LYS A 9 12.02 -1.74 0.81
N LEU A 10 12.38 -0.86 1.73
CA LEU A 10 11.40 -0.10 2.49
C LEU A 10 11.28 1.30 1.90
N ILE A 11 10.06 1.78 1.74
CA ILE A 11 9.81 3.12 1.23
C ILE A 11 8.82 3.82 2.14
N SER A 12 8.96 5.14 2.23
CA SER A 12 8.09 5.97 3.06
C SER A 12 6.81 6.32 2.31
N ALA A 13 5.81 6.81 3.05
CA ALA A 13 4.58 7.28 2.43
C ALA A 13 4.85 8.41 1.44
N LYS A 14 5.80 9.28 1.76
CA LYS A 14 6.19 10.37 0.86
C LYS A 14 6.77 9.84 -0.44
N ASP A 15 7.63 8.82 -0.34
CA ASP A 15 8.22 8.21 -1.52
C ASP A 15 7.16 7.55 -2.39
N ILE A 16 6.18 6.91 -1.76
CA ILE A 16 5.07 6.30 -2.50
C ILE A 16 4.29 7.36 -3.26
N ALA A 17 3.98 8.47 -2.61
CA ALA A 17 3.22 9.55 -3.23
C ALA A 17 3.94 10.07 -4.48
N ILE A 18 5.24 10.25 -4.38
CA ILE A 18 6.04 10.75 -5.49
C ILE A 18 6.15 9.71 -6.60
N LYS A 19 6.51 8.49 -6.24
CA LYS A 19 6.78 7.45 -7.23
C LYS A 19 5.55 7.05 -8.03
N TYR A 20 4.41 6.98 -7.37
CA TYR A 20 3.18 6.51 -8.01
C TYR A 20 2.23 7.63 -8.38
N ASN A 21 2.65 8.87 -8.18
CA ASN A 21 1.87 10.06 -8.53
C ASN A 21 0.48 10.03 -7.89
N VAL A 22 0.46 9.73 -6.60
CA VAL A 22 -0.77 9.79 -5.79
C VAL A 22 -0.55 10.78 -4.66
N SER A 23 -1.63 11.31 -4.11
CA SER A 23 -1.50 12.25 -3.01
C SER A 23 -1.06 11.53 -1.73
N TYR A 24 -0.43 12.28 -0.84
CA TYR A 24 -0.08 11.76 0.46
C TYR A 24 -1.32 11.34 1.23
N GLN A 25 -2.42 12.09 1.08
CA GLN A 25 -3.70 11.74 1.68
C GLN A 25 -4.23 10.40 1.18
N THR A 26 -4.05 10.13 -0.11
CA THR A 26 -4.46 8.85 -0.69
C THR A 26 -3.67 7.71 -0.08
N VAL A 27 -2.36 7.87 0.09
CA VAL A 27 -1.52 6.85 0.73
C VAL A 27 -2.02 6.57 2.14
N ASN A 28 -2.28 7.64 2.91
CA ASN A 28 -2.78 7.50 4.27
C ASN A 28 -4.15 6.84 4.31
N HIS A 29 -5.02 7.20 3.39
CA HIS A 29 -6.36 6.60 3.31
C HIS A 29 -6.28 5.10 3.02
N TYR A 30 -5.44 4.72 2.07
CA TYR A 30 -5.26 3.29 1.75
C TYR A 30 -4.64 2.54 2.92
N THR A 31 -3.76 3.19 3.66
CA THR A 31 -3.18 2.62 4.87
C THR A 31 -4.26 2.38 5.92
N ASP A 32 -5.13 3.36 6.14
CA ASP A 32 -6.23 3.25 7.09
C ASP A 32 -7.21 2.13 6.72
N LEU A 33 -7.39 1.89 5.44
CA LEU A 33 -8.26 0.83 4.94
C LEU A 33 -7.60 -0.55 5.02
N GLY A 34 -6.32 -0.61 5.34
CA GLY A 34 -5.59 -1.88 5.37
C GLY A 34 -5.07 -2.33 4.02
N LEU A 35 -5.24 -1.50 2.98
CA LEU A 35 -4.78 -1.83 1.65
C LEU A 35 -3.27 -1.69 1.51
N LEU A 36 -2.67 -0.77 2.25
CA LEU A 36 -1.23 -0.57 2.29
C LEU A 36 -0.77 -0.73 3.74
N PRO A 37 -0.43 -1.97 4.15
CA PRO A 37 -0.01 -2.19 5.53
C PRO A 37 1.37 -1.59 5.77
N VAL A 38 1.55 -1.01 6.96
CA VAL A 38 2.83 -0.47 7.40
C VAL A 38 3.73 -1.65 7.76
N ALA A 39 4.91 -1.70 7.16
CA ALA A 39 5.88 -2.76 7.44
C ALA A 39 6.69 -2.45 8.69
N LEU A 40 7.06 -1.18 8.86
CA LEU A 40 7.91 -0.75 9.95
C LEU A 40 7.69 0.73 10.21
N LYS A 41 7.74 1.12 11.47
CA LYS A 41 7.64 2.52 11.83
C LYS A 41 8.96 2.94 12.49
N ARG A 42 9.55 3.99 11.97
CA ARG A 42 10.79 4.53 12.52
C ARG A 42 10.52 5.95 12.97
N GLY A 43 10.40 6.15 14.29
CA GLY A 43 9.94 7.41 14.80
C GLY A 43 8.52 7.68 14.33
N ASN A 44 8.30 8.81 13.69
CA ASN A 44 7.00 9.16 13.13
C ASN A 44 6.87 8.78 11.67
N VAL A 45 7.89 8.14 11.10
CA VAL A 45 7.90 7.78 9.68
C VAL A 45 7.42 6.36 9.49
N ARG A 46 6.35 6.20 8.72
CA ARG A 46 5.84 4.89 8.32
C ARG A 46 6.61 4.40 7.11
N LEU A 47 7.09 3.17 7.18
CA LEU A 47 7.81 2.54 6.08
C LEU A 47 7.02 1.34 5.58
N TYR A 48 7.01 1.16 4.29
CA TYR A 48 6.21 0.15 3.62
C TYR A 48 7.09 -0.77 2.80
N ASP A 49 6.62 -1.99 2.60
CA ASP A 49 7.26 -2.94 1.69
C ASP A 49 7.01 -2.47 0.26
N GLY A 50 8.06 -2.06 -0.43
CA GLY A 50 7.95 -1.50 -1.77
C GLY A 50 7.32 -2.45 -2.77
N LYS A 51 7.61 -3.75 -2.68
CA LYS A 51 7.03 -4.73 -3.60
C LYS A 51 5.54 -4.90 -3.36
N LEU A 52 5.13 -4.93 -2.10
CA LEU A 52 3.73 -5.04 -1.76
C LEU A 52 2.96 -3.80 -2.22
N VAL A 53 3.53 -2.63 -2.00
CA VAL A 53 2.92 -1.38 -2.45
C VAL A 53 2.72 -1.38 -3.96
N ASP A 54 3.75 -1.77 -4.70
CA ASP A 54 3.67 -1.80 -6.15
C ASP A 54 2.53 -2.70 -6.63
N ARG A 55 2.49 -3.91 -6.11
CA ARG A 55 1.45 -4.87 -6.48
C ARG A 55 0.06 -4.37 -6.09
N ARG A 56 -0.07 -3.86 -4.87
CA ARG A 56 -1.36 -3.44 -4.35
C ARG A 56 -1.91 -2.22 -5.09
N LEU A 57 -1.06 -1.25 -5.39
CA LEU A 57 -1.50 -0.07 -6.12
C LEU A 57 -1.91 -0.41 -7.55
N LYS A 58 -1.23 -1.34 -8.19
CA LYS A 58 -1.62 -1.81 -9.52
C LYS A 58 -2.97 -2.51 -9.47
N GLN A 59 -3.21 -3.34 -8.47
CA GLN A 59 -4.49 -4.02 -8.29
C GLN A 59 -5.62 -3.02 -8.06
N ILE A 60 -5.39 -2.04 -7.19
CA ILE A 60 -6.40 -1.03 -6.91
C ILE A 60 -6.75 -0.26 -8.17
N ARG A 61 -5.74 0.19 -8.90
CA ARG A 61 -5.96 0.95 -10.13
C ARG A 61 -6.75 0.15 -11.16
N SER A 62 -6.38 -1.11 -11.34
CA SER A 62 -7.04 -1.98 -12.29
C SER A 62 -8.53 -2.16 -11.95
N LEU A 63 -8.82 -2.41 -10.67
CA LEU A 63 -10.20 -2.61 -10.24
C LEU A 63 -11.01 -1.32 -10.31
N MET A 64 -10.40 -0.18 -10.02
CA MET A 64 -11.08 1.10 -10.19
C MET A 64 -11.44 1.36 -11.65
N GLN A 65 -10.55 1.01 -12.57
CA GLN A 65 -10.82 1.17 -13.99
C GLN A 65 -11.97 0.27 -14.45
N GLU A 66 -12.17 -0.85 -13.78
CA GLU A 66 -13.29 -1.73 -14.05
C GLU A 66 -14.60 -1.26 -13.41
N GLY A 67 -14.55 -0.17 -12.65
CA GLY A 67 -15.74 0.41 -12.04
C GLY A 67 -16.00 0.01 -10.61
N TYR A 68 -15.08 -0.73 -9.97
CA TYR A 68 -15.26 -1.13 -8.58
C TYR A 68 -15.07 0.06 -7.65
N SER A 69 -15.93 0.17 -6.64
CA SER A 69 -15.73 1.15 -5.58
C SER A 69 -14.55 0.72 -4.70
N LEU A 70 -13.95 1.68 -4.02
CA LEU A 70 -12.84 1.38 -3.12
C LEU A 70 -13.26 0.41 -2.02
N ARG A 71 -14.49 0.51 -1.56
CA ARG A 71 -15.05 -0.40 -0.56
C ARG A 71 -15.03 -1.85 -1.05
N LEU A 72 -15.46 -2.08 -2.28
CA LEU A 72 -15.47 -3.41 -2.87
C LEU A 72 -14.06 -3.91 -3.16
N ILE A 73 -13.18 -3.00 -3.57
CA ILE A 73 -11.77 -3.33 -3.79
C ILE A 73 -11.15 -3.82 -2.49
N ARG A 74 -11.40 -3.14 -1.39
CA ARG A 74 -10.90 -3.54 -0.08
C ARG A 74 -11.39 -4.93 0.27
N LYS A 75 -12.67 -5.18 0.11
CA LYS A 75 -13.23 -6.49 0.40
C LYS A 75 -12.61 -7.57 -0.46
N ARG A 76 -12.41 -7.29 -1.74
CA ARG A 76 -11.86 -8.26 -2.68
C ARG A 76 -10.39 -8.57 -2.39
N LEU A 77 -9.59 -7.56 -2.05
CA LEU A 77 -8.16 -7.74 -1.86
C LEU A 77 -7.78 -8.23 -0.48
N ILE A 78 -8.51 -7.84 0.56
CA ILE A 78 -8.16 -8.21 1.93
C ILE A 78 -9.32 -8.80 2.73
N GLY A 79 -10.47 -8.97 2.13
CA GLY A 79 -11.59 -9.71 2.70
C GLY A 79 -12.42 -8.97 3.74
N ILE A 80 -12.14 -7.72 3.96
CA ILE A 80 -12.87 -6.92 4.94
C ILE A 80 -13.28 -5.60 4.31
#